data_4bcc94cf723e4d0713dcf3befcdd735c
#
_entry.id   4bcc94cf723e4d0713dcf3befcdd735c
#
_cell.length_a   1.000
_cell.length_b   1.000
_cell.length_c   1.000
_cell.angle_alpha   90.00
_cell.angle_beta   90.00
_cell.angle_gamma   90.00
#
_symmetry.space_group_name_H-M   'P 1'
#
loop_
_entity.id
_entity.type
_entity.pdbx_description
1 polymer ?
#
loop_
_entity_poly.entity_id
_entity_poly.type
_entity_poly.pdbx_seq_one_letter_code
_entity_poly.pdbx_strand_id
1 'polypeptide(L)'
;MIRCKVTLAGVVNKAASTHEGKDGKPFVSFGVNLPLGDKNGNVREYNVGVTADSELVTAGLVSIGKRIQVVGTLYFRKHEDGMYFNLYADSVTIDTSEIDKLEGEMEFMGKTGNKEIKLLNDKRGKKFQTFSAYSKENSGEQASFIWVHFLNFAPDKATWLRPATSIVVKGELEVKLYNQNLDLGCRVKEITEWQYEDKTQKKEEVQVF
;
A
#
# COMPACT_ATOMS: atom_id res chain seq x y z
N MET A 1 3.52 -8.33 -4.83
CA MET A 1 2.38 -7.43 -5.11
C MET A 1 1.93 -6.78 -3.81
N ILE A 2 1.81 -5.45 -3.80
CA ILE A 2 1.24 -4.67 -2.70
C ILE A 2 0.05 -3.90 -3.25
N ARG A 3 -1.10 -4.04 -2.62
CA ARG A 3 -2.35 -3.40 -3.00
C ARG A 3 -3.07 -2.95 -1.74
N CYS A 4 -3.48 -1.69 -1.68
CA CYS A 4 -4.14 -1.16 -0.50
C CYS A 4 -5.47 -0.52 -0.87
N LYS A 5 -6.56 -0.94 -0.23
CA LYS A 5 -7.85 -0.25 -0.27
C LYS A 5 -7.83 0.82 0.81
N VAL A 6 -7.88 2.09 0.40
CA VAL A 6 -7.65 3.22 1.30
C VAL A 6 -8.70 4.31 1.18
N THR A 7 -8.78 5.08 2.26
CA THR A 7 -9.38 6.40 2.30
C THR A 7 -8.25 7.41 2.53
N LEU A 8 -8.08 8.32 1.59
CA LEU A 8 -7.18 9.47 1.66
C LEU A 8 -8.02 10.73 1.88
N ALA A 9 -7.74 11.50 2.93
CA ALA A 9 -8.28 12.84 3.11
C ALA A 9 -7.13 13.84 3.18
N GLY A 10 -7.23 14.93 2.44
CA GLY A 10 -6.18 15.93 2.35
C GLY A 10 -6.51 17.08 1.41
N VAL A 11 -5.55 17.98 1.24
CA VAL A 11 -5.70 19.18 0.42
C VAL A 11 -5.12 18.92 -0.98
N VAL A 12 -5.88 19.31 -2.00
CA VAL A 12 -5.41 19.28 -3.41
C VAL A 12 -4.24 20.25 -3.57
N ASN A 13 -3.06 19.73 -3.93
CA ASN A 13 -1.84 20.51 -4.12
C ASN A 13 -1.38 20.59 -5.58
N LYS A 14 -1.92 19.74 -6.45
CA LYS A 14 -1.67 19.77 -7.89
C LYS A 14 -2.98 19.79 -8.63
N ALA A 15 -3.13 20.77 -9.55
CA ALA A 15 -4.33 20.96 -10.36
C ALA A 15 -4.68 19.72 -11.17
N ALA A 16 -5.96 19.53 -11.39
CA ALA A 16 -6.48 18.48 -12.24
C ALA A 16 -6.06 18.66 -13.70
N SER A 17 -5.65 17.57 -14.33
CA SER A 17 -5.36 17.49 -15.77
C SER A 17 -6.17 16.35 -16.37
N THR A 18 -6.85 16.60 -17.48
CA THR A 18 -7.62 15.58 -18.20
C THR A 18 -6.71 14.89 -19.23
N HIS A 19 -6.84 13.60 -19.33
CA HIS A 19 -6.10 12.74 -20.23
C HIS A 19 -7.06 11.76 -20.91
N GLU A 20 -6.63 11.19 -22.02
CA GLU A 20 -7.33 10.12 -22.72
C GLU A 20 -6.59 8.80 -22.51
N GLY A 21 -7.31 7.78 -22.08
CA GLY A 21 -6.78 6.43 -21.90
C GLY A 21 -6.53 5.74 -23.24
N LYS A 22 -5.80 4.64 -23.24
CA LYS A 22 -5.54 3.81 -24.44
C LYS A 22 -6.83 3.23 -25.06
N ASP A 23 -7.86 3.13 -24.25
CA ASP A 23 -9.21 2.67 -24.62
C ASP A 23 -10.14 3.82 -25.06
N GLY A 24 -9.62 5.05 -25.19
CA GLY A 24 -10.36 6.24 -25.55
C GLY A 24 -11.21 6.84 -24.42
N LYS A 25 -11.15 6.29 -23.19
CA LYS A 25 -11.89 6.83 -22.06
C LYS A 25 -11.14 7.98 -21.42
N PRO A 26 -11.82 9.11 -21.12
CA PRO A 26 -11.19 10.22 -20.44
C PRO A 26 -11.00 9.91 -18.95
N PHE A 27 -9.85 10.29 -18.43
CA PHE A 27 -9.54 10.26 -17.00
C PHE A 27 -8.89 11.57 -16.54
N VAL A 28 -8.97 11.82 -15.25
CA VAL A 28 -8.41 13.01 -14.61
C VAL A 28 -7.28 12.58 -13.67
N SER A 29 -6.15 13.29 -13.73
CA SER A 29 -5.08 13.14 -12.74
C SER A 29 -4.90 14.43 -11.95
N PHE A 30 -4.66 14.33 -10.66
CA PHE A 30 -4.40 15.44 -9.74
C PHE A 30 -3.52 14.99 -8.58
N GLY A 31 -3.10 15.89 -7.71
CA GLY A 31 -2.31 15.58 -6.53
C GLY A 31 -3.00 15.99 -5.24
N VAL A 32 -2.84 15.16 -4.22
CA VAL A 32 -3.32 15.44 -2.85
C VAL A 32 -2.13 15.41 -1.91
N ASN A 33 -2.01 16.45 -1.08
CA ASN A 33 -0.97 16.54 -0.06
C ASN A 33 -1.28 15.61 1.11
N LEU A 34 -0.28 14.85 1.57
CA LEU A 34 -0.34 13.98 2.72
C LEU A 34 0.86 14.31 3.64
N PRO A 35 0.67 15.09 4.70
CA PRO A 35 1.71 15.31 5.69
C PRO A 35 1.91 14.06 6.55
N LEU A 36 3.15 13.57 6.63
CA LEU A 36 3.54 12.45 7.47
C LEU A 36 4.52 12.92 8.54
N GLY A 37 4.23 12.60 9.80
CA GLY A 37 5.08 12.90 10.94
C GLY A 37 5.98 11.74 11.35
N ASP A 38 7.16 12.07 11.90
CA ASP A 38 8.02 11.12 12.59
C ASP A 38 7.84 11.20 14.13
N LYS A 39 8.53 10.33 14.85
CA LYS A 39 8.49 10.30 16.34
C LYS A 39 9.07 11.55 17.00
N ASN A 40 9.84 12.35 16.27
CA ASN A 40 10.52 13.55 16.76
C ASN A 40 9.71 14.81 16.46
N GLY A 41 8.52 14.67 15.84
CA GLY A 41 7.68 15.79 15.44
C GLY A 41 8.07 16.44 14.10
N ASN A 42 9.05 15.90 13.36
CA ASN A 42 9.32 16.35 12.00
C ASN A 42 8.20 15.90 11.09
N VAL A 43 7.71 16.83 10.27
CA VAL A 43 6.67 16.55 9.26
C VAL A 43 7.27 16.70 7.88
N ARG A 44 6.98 15.75 7.01
CA ARG A 44 7.32 15.81 5.59
C ARG A 44 6.05 15.64 4.77
N GLU A 45 5.90 16.49 3.78
CA GLU A 45 4.78 16.46 2.85
C GLU A 45 5.05 15.47 1.71
N TYR A 46 4.09 14.61 1.47
CA TYR A 46 4.08 13.67 0.36
C TYR A 46 2.96 14.03 -0.60
N ASN A 47 3.26 14.01 -1.88
CA ASN A 47 2.24 14.16 -2.91
C ASN A 47 1.72 12.77 -3.28
N VAL A 48 0.43 12.52 -3.06
CA VAL A 48 -0.29 11.34 -3.55
C VAL A 48 -0.86 11.67 -4.92
N GLY A 49 -0.34 11.02 -5.96
CA GLY A 49 -0.91 11.13 -7.30
C GLY A 49 -2.23 10.36 -7.36
N VAL A 50 -3.30 11.05 -7.74
CA VAL A 50 -4.64 10.45 -7.87
C VAL A 50 -5.02 10.38 -9.34
N THR A 51 -5.54 9.23 -9.76
CA THR A 51 -6.17 9.03 -11.07
C THR A 51 -7.63 8.64 -10.84
N ALA A 52 -8.55 9.33 -11.50
CA ALA A 52 -9.98 9.10 -11.39
C ALA A 52 -10.62 9.10 -12.78
N ASP A 53 -11.66 8.29 -12.99
CA ASP A 53 -12.52 8.44 -14.16
C ASP A 53 -13.12 9.86 -14.17
N SER A 54 -13.22 10.47 -15.35
CA SER A 54 -13.69 11.88 -15.44
C SER A 54 -15.09 12.08 -14.88
N GLU A 55 -15.92 11.06 -14.88
CA GLU A 55 -17.29 11.07 -14.32
C GLU A 55 -17.31 11.23 -12.79
N LEU A 56 -16.22 10.81 -12.10
CA LEU A 56 -16.10 10.92 -10.65
C LEU A 56 -15.71 12.32 -10.18
N VAL A 57 -15.30 13.20 -11.11
CA VAL A 57 -14.76 14.52 -10.80
C VAL A 57 -15.66 15.60 -11.38
N THR A 58 -16.53 16.15 -10.55
CA THR A 58 -17.36 17.31 -10.95
C THR A 58 -16.53 18.58 -11.04
N ALA A 59 -16.96 19.51 -11.88
CA ALA A 59 -16.28 20.78 -12.08
C ALA A 59 -16.02 21.52 -10.76
N GLY A 60 -14.76 21.89 -10.54
CA GLY A 60 -14.31 22.59 -9.33
C GLY A 60 -14.17 21.75 -8.07
N LEU A 61 -14.46 20.44 -8.07
CA LEU A 61 -14.26 19.56 -6.92
C LEU A 61 -12.78 19.43 -6.56
N VAL A 62 -11.90 19.25 -7.54
CA VAL A 62 -10.45 19.03 -7.37
C VAL A 62 -9.63 20.29 -7.71
N SER A 63 -10.03 21.45 -7.20
CA SER A 63 -9.25 22.69 -7.33
C SER A 63 -8.17 22.77 -6.26
N ILE A 64 -7.01 23.37 -6.59
CA ILE A 64 -5.91 23.59 -5.62
C ILE A 64 -6.46 24.30 -4.36
N GLY A 65 -6.03 23.83 -3.21
CA GLY A 65 -6.43 24.33 -1.89
C GLY A 65 -7.75 23.76 -1.39
N LYS A 66 -8.52 23.02 -2.20
CA LYS A 66 -9.72 22.34 -1.73
C LYS A 66 -9.38 21.06 -0.96
N ARG A 67 -10.15 20.84 0.07
CA ARG A 67 -10.05 19.63 0.88
C ARG A 67 -11.02 18.58 0.36
N ILE A 68 -10.48 17.38 0.09
CA ILE A 68 -11.23 16.27 -0.50
C ILE A 68 -10.93 14.96 0.22
N GLN A 69 -11.87 14.04 0.10
CA GLN A 69 -11.70 12.64 0.45
C GLN A 69 -11.75 11.80 -0.81
N VAL A 70 -10.77 10.91 -0.95
CA VAL A 70 -10.66 9.95 -2.06
C VAL A 70 -10.67 8.55 -1.48
N VAL A 71 -11.59 7.70 -1.94
CA VAL A 71 -11.60 6.27 -1.65
C VAL A 71 -11.13 5.54 -2.89
N GLY A 72 -10.24 4.56 -2.73
CA GLY A 72 -9.73 3.85 -3.89
C GLY A 72 -8.64 2.83 -3.58
N THR A 73 -7.92 2.46 -4.62
CA THR A 73 -6.82 1.49 -4.54
C THR A 73 -5.48 2.20 -4.69
N LEU A 74 -4.67 2.14 -3.64
CA LEU A 74 -3.33 2.72 -3.57
C LEU A 74 -2.29 1.68 -3.97
N TYR A 75 -1.37 2.10 -4.82
CA TYR A 75 -0.19 1.36 -5.23
C TYR A 75 1.07 2.16 -4.91
N PHE A 76 2.13 1.47 -4.58
CA PHE A 76 3.44 2.05 -4.34
C PHE A 76 4.35 1.75 -5.54
N ARG A 77 5.11 2.77 -5.95
CA ARG A 77 6.15 2.62 -6.98
C ARG A 77 7.45 3.16 -6.43
N LYS A 78 8.53 2.41 -6.63
CA LYS A 78 9.87 2.82 -6.23
C LYS A 78 10.66 3.23 -7.47
N HIS A 79 11.21 4.44 -7.43
CA HIS A 79 12.17 4.96 -8.38
C HIS A 79 13.50 5.26 -7.67
N GLU A 80 14.50 5.70 -8.39
CA GLU A 80 15.83 5.99 -7.83
C GLU A 80 15.78 7.09 -6.76
N ASP A 81 14.93 8.09 -6.96
CA ASP A 81 14.75 9.28 -6.10
C ASP A 81 13.74 9.09 -4.97
N GLY A 82 13.05 7.94 -4.88
CA GLY A 82 12.14 7.68 -3.78
C GLY A 82 10.97 6.75 -4.08
N MET A 83 10.01 6.78 -3.16
CA MET A 83 8.76 6.02 -3.27
C MET A 83 7.62 6.97 -3.62
N TYR A 84 6.82 6.58 -4.59
CA TYR A 84 5.66 7.32 -5.09
C TYR A 84 4.38 6.59 -4.76
N PHE A 85 3.36 7.38 -4.47
CA PHE A 85 2.00 6.93 -4.22
C PHE A 85 1.14 7.18 -5.45
N ASN A 86 0.44 6.14 -5.92
CA ASN A 86 -0.53 6.25 -7.00
C ASN A 86 -1.86 5.67 -6.53
N LEU A 87 -2.87 6.52 -6.39
CA LEU A 87 -4.22 6.17 -5.95
C LEU A 87 -5.17 6.18 -7.14
N TYR A 88 -5.75 5.05 -7.46
CA TYR A 88 -6.85 4.95 -8.41
C TYR A 88 -8.16 5.09 -7.66
N ALA A 89 -8.86 6.19 -7.92
CA ALA A 89 -10.06 6.56 -7.19
C ALA A 89 -11.27 5.71 -7.60
N ASP A 90 -11.98 5.19 -6.61
CA ASP A 90 -13.32 4.62 -6.76
C ASP A 90 -14.39 5.70 -6.49
N SER A 91 -14.05 6.72 -5.66
CA SER A 91 -14.88 7.90 -5.41
C SER A 91 -14.06 9.10 -4.96
N VAL A 92 -14.56 10.31 -5.27
CA VAL A 92 -13.98 11.60 -4.86
C VAL A 92 -15.10 12.47 -4.30
N THR A 93 -14.95 12.96 -3.07
CA THR A 93 -15.95 13.78 -2.38
C THR A 93 -15.29 14.96 -1.65
N ILE A 94 -16.07 15.97 -1.29
CA ILE A 94 -15.58 17.04 -0.40
C ILE A 94 -15.35 16.42 0.98
N ASP A 95 -14.20 16.73 1.57
CA ASP A 95 -13.92 16.39 2.96
C ASP A 95 -14.23 17.59 3.87
N THR A 96 -15.03 17.36 4.87
CA THR A 96 -15.41 18.36 5.90
C THR A 96 -14.61 18.21 7.19
N SER A 97 -13.75 17.16 7.27
CA SER A 97 -12.84 17.00 8.40
C SER A 97 -11.64 17.93 8.23
N GLU A 98 -11.00 18.29 9.34
CA GLU A 98 -9.75 19.08 9.31
C GLU A 98 -8.51 18.20 9.44
N ILE A 99 -8.68 16.87 9.34
CA ILE A 99 -7.63 15.88 9.61
C ILE A 99 -7.15 15.26 8.31
N ASP A 100 -5.87 15.46 7.99
CA ASP A 100 -5.22 14.73 6.92
C ASP A 100 -5.00 13.29 7.34
N LYS A 101 -5.38 12.34 6.49
CA LYS A 101 -5.25 10.92 6.79
C LYS A 101 -5.09 10.06 5.55
N LEU A 102 -4.37 8.96 5.75
CA LEU A 102 -4.32 7.84 4.82
C LEU A 102 -4.49 6.57 5.65
N GLU A 103 -5.64 5.96 5.55
CA GLU A 103 -5.98 4.75 6.31
C GLU A 103 -6.64 3.72 5.41
N GLY A 104 -6.47 2.44 5.73
CA GLY A 104 -7.07 1.37 4.95
C GLY A 104 -6.44 0.02 5.19
N GLU A 105 -6.74 -0.91 4.30
CA GLU A 105 -6.28 -2.29 4.38
C GLU A 105 -5.24 -2.58 3.28
N MET A 106 -4.19 -3.29 3.68
CA MET A 106 -3.14 -3.78 2.80
C MET A 106 -3.37 -5.26 2.49
N GLU A 107 -3.31 -5.60 1.21
CA GLU A 107 -3.06 -6.95 0.72
C GLU A 107 -1.60 -7.01 0.23
N PHE A 108 -0.83 -7.89 0.84
CA PHE A 108 0.56 -8.09 0.52
C PHE A 108 0.81 -9.53 0.06
N MET A 109 1.58 -9.68 -1.00
CA MET A 109 2.11 -10.95 -1.45
C MET A 109 3.60 -10.78 -1.73
N GLY A 110 4.42 -11.57 -1.07
CA GLY A 110 5.87 -11.45 -1.18
C GLY A 110 6.62 -12.48 -0.34
N LYS A 111 7.85 -12.16 0.01
CA LYS A 111 8.76 -13.06 0.72
C LYS A 111 9.31 -12.38 1.96
N THR A 112 9.35 -13.08 3.09
CA THR A 112 10.02 -12.60 4.30
C THR A 112 11.50 -12.41 4.06
N GLY A 113 12.09 -11.45 4.73
CA GLY A 113 13.53 -11.23 4.69
C GLY A 113 14.31 -12.40 5.31
N ASN A 114 15.64 -12.33 5.17
CA ASN A 114 16.54 -13.36 5.72
C ASN A 114 16.81 -13.19 7.22
N LYS A 115 16.34 -12.10 7.84
CA LYS A 115 16.47 -11.87 9.28
C LYS A 115 15.47 -12.71 10.04
N GLU A 116 15.86 -13.12 11.24
CA GLU A 116 15.01 -13.87 12.16
C GLU A 116 13.70 -13.11 12.48
N ILE A 117 12.62 -13.86 12.57
CA ILE A 117 11.32 -13.38 13.05
C ILE A 117 11.42 -13.15 14.55
N LYS A 118 11.25 -11.89 14.97
CA LYS A 118 11.37 -11.54 16.39
C LYS A 118 10.05 -11.74 17.10
N LEU A 119 10.08 -12.47 18.22
CA LEU A 119 8.98 -12.54 19.17
C LEU A 119 9.26 -11.58 20.33
N LEU A 120 8.39 -10.61 20.51
CA LEU A 120 8.51 -9.53 21.49
C LEU A 120 7.28 -9.49 22.39
N ASN A 121 7.38 -8.78 23.51
CA ASN A 121 6.24 -8.47 24.37
C ASN A 121 5.91 -6.97 24.26
N ASP A 122 4.63 -6.66 24.23
CA ASP A 122 4.16 -5.28 24.36
C ASP A 122 4.25 -4.80 25.84
N LYS A 123 3.89 -3.55 26.10
CA LYS A 123 3.90 -2.97 27.46
C LYS A 123 2.97 -3.68 28.46
N ARG A 124 2.03 -4.48 27.98
CA ARG A 124 1.08 -5.27 28.79
C ARG A 124 1.50 -6.73 28.91
N GLY A 125 2.69 -7.10 28.39
CA GLY A 125 3.21 -8.45 28.38
C GLY A 125 2.62 -9.37 27.30
N LYS A 126 1.79 -8.84 26.38
CA LYS A 126 1.21 -9.63 25.28
C LYS A 126 2.28 -9.85 24.22
N LYS A 127 2.45 -11.11 23.80
CA LYS A 127 3.39 -11.49 22.75
C LYS A 127 2.92 -11.02 21.38
N PHE A 128 3.86 -10.59 20.56
CA PHE A 128 3.65 -10.30 19.15
C PHE A 128 4.91 -10.64 18.33
N GLN A 129 4.72 -10.94 17.06
CA GLN A 129 5.82 -11.13 16.12
C GLN A 129 6.06 -9.84 15.33
N THR A 130 7.34 -9.56 15.07
CA THR A 130 7.72 -8.50 14.12
C THR A 130 8.71 -9.04 13.11
N PHE A 131 8.49 -8.70 11.85
CA PHE A 131 9.33 -9.13 10.73
C PHE A 131 9.20 -8.15 9.57
N SER A 132 10.11 -8.27 8.60
CA SER A 132 10.03 -7.53 7.34
C SER A 132 9.89 -8.50 6.19
N ALA A 133 9.12 -8.13 5.21
CA ALA A 133 9.01 -8.86 3.96
C ALA A 133 9.07 -7.88 2.78
N TYR A 134 9.41 -8.38 1.60
CA TYR A 134 9.47 -7.60 0.38
C TYR A 134 8.58 -8.18 -0.69
N SER A 135 8.03 -7.30 -1.48
CA SER A 135 7.34 -7.61 -2.73
C SER A 135 8.18 -7.13 -3.90
N LYS A 136 8.28 -7.97 -4.94
CA LYS A 136 8.87 -7.57 -6.21
C LYS A 136 7.82 -6.85 -7.02
N GLU A 137 8.10 -5.60 -7.36
CA GLU A 137 7.25 -4.80 -8.24
C GLU A 137 7.96 -4.63 -9.58
N ASN A 138 7.26 -4.90 -10.66
CA ASN A 138 7.79 -4.70 -12.00
C ASN A 138 7.45 -3.28 -12.45
N SER A 139 8.44 -2.40 -12.50
CA SER A 139 8.32 -1.06 -13.07
C SER A 139 9.25 -0.95 -14.27
N GLY A 140 8.72 -1.26 -15.46
CA GLY A 140 9.50 -1.24 -16.71
C GLY A 140 10.57 -2.33 -16.79
N GLU A 141 11.78 -1.96 -17.23
CA GLU A 141 12.89 -2.90 -17.44
C GLU A 141 13.58 -3.37 -16.15
N GLN A 142 13.40 -2.65 -15.03
CA GLN A 142 14.04 -2.99 -13.76
C GLN A 142 13.01 -3.43 -12.72
N ALA A 143 13.28 -4.56 -12.06
CA ALA A 143 12.50 -4.98 -10.92
C ALA A 143 12.93 -4.20 -9.68
N SER A 144 11.97 -3.58 -9.00
CA SER A 144 12.20 -2.95 -7.70
C SER A 144 11.63 -3.81 -6.57
N PHE A 145 12.23 -3.69 -5.39
CA PHE A 145 11.76 -4.36 -4.18
C PHE A 145 11.22 -3.33 -3.20
N ILE A 146 9.97 -3.53 -2.78
CA ILE A 146 9.33 -2.69 -1.76
C ILE A 146 9.26 -3.49 -0.47
N TRP A 147 9.87 -2.97 0.58
CA TRP A 147 9.87 -3.56 1.90
C TRP A 147 8.71 -3.06 2.74
N VAL A 148 8.13 -3.96 3.52
CA VAL A 148 7.06 -3.68 4.48
C VAL A 148 7.42 -4.29 5.81
N HIS A 149 7.18 -3.55 6.91
CA HIS A 149 7.31 -4.03 8.29
C HIS A 149 5.98 -4.56 8.79
N PHE A 150 5.99 -5.76 9.35
CA PHE A 150 4.79 -6.43 9.84
C PHE A 150 4.79 -6.55 11.35
N LEU A 151 3.61 -6.28 11.95
CA LEU A 151 3.31 -6.53 13.35
C LEU A 151 2.16 -7.53 13.43
N ASN A 152 2.46 -8.75 13.90
CA ASN A 152 1.47 -9.81 14.09
C ASN A 152 1.17 -10.02 15.58
N PHE A 153 0.00 -9.61 16.03
CA PHE A 153 -0.46 -9.73 17.41
C PHE A 153 -1.14 -11.08 17.72
N ALA A 154 -1.13 -12.01 16.77
CA ALA A 154 -1.58 -13.39 16.94
C ALA A 154 -0.47 -14.38 16.55
N PRO A 155 0.69 -14.39 17.27
CA PRO A 155 1.85 -15.20 16.92
C PRO A 155 1.55 -16.71 16.87
N ASP A 156 0.62 -17.19 17.69
CA ASP A 156 0.23 -18.60 17.74
C ASP A 156 -0.41 -19.10 16.43
N LYS A 157 -0.97 -18.20 15.63
CA LYS A 157 -1.53 -18.53 14.31
C LYS A 157 -0.47 -18.60 13.20
N ALA A 158 0.76 -18.20 13.48
CA ALA A 158 1.85 -18.11 12.51
C ALA A 158 3.16 -18.72 13.03
N THR A 159 3.08 -19.84 13.75
CA THR A 159 4.24 -20.58 14.29
C THR A 159 5.14 -21.15 13.20
N TRP A 160 4.59 -21.35 12.01
CA TRP A 160 5.28 -21.82 10.81
C TRP A 160 6.15 -20.72 10.14
N LEU A 161 5.92 -19.45 10.48
CA LEU A 161 6.58 -18.31 9.83
C LEU A 161 8.09 -18.34 10.08
N ARG A 162 8.88 -18.30 9.01
CA ARG A 162 10.36 -18.36 9.00
C ARG A 162 10.96 -17.35 8.05
N PRO A 163 12.26 -17.06 8.15
CA PRO A 163 12.99 -16.32 7.11
C PRO A 163 12.86 -16.96 5.74
N ALA A 164 12.86 -16.14 4.70
CA ALA A 164 12.75 -16.53 3.30
C ALA A 164 11.48 -17.32 2.92
N THR A 165 10.40 -17.19 3.70
CA THR A 165 9.10 -17.81 3.41
C THR A 165 8.25 -16.91 2.52
N SER A 166 7.59 -17.49 1.52
CA SER A 166 6.58 -16.79 0.71
C SER A 166 5.28 -16.67 1.47
N ILE A 167 4.72 -15.46 1.55
CA ILE A 167 3.55 -15.15 2.37
C ILE A 167 2.51 -14.33 1.63
N VAL A 168 1.27 -14.52 2.03
CA VAL A 168 0.16 -13.59 1.75
C VAL A 168 -0.31 -13.01 3.08
N VAL A 169 -0.41 -11.70 3.16
CA VAL A 169 -0.85 -10.99 4.36
C VAL A 169 -1.99 -10.05 4.01
N LYS A 170 -3.00 -10.01 4.87
CA LYS A 170 -4.00 -8.95 4.92
C LYS A 170 -3.93 -8.25 6.27
N GLY A 171 -4.04 -6.93 6.27
CA GLY A 171 -3.96 -6.18 7.51
C GLY A 171 -4.16 -4.69 7.32
N GLU A 172 -4.04 -3.95 8.41
CA GLU A 172 -4.15 -2.48 8.40
C GLU A 172 -2.86 -1.87 7.87
N LEU A 173 -2.99 -0.98 6.90
CA LEU A 173 -1.89 -0.19 6.37
C LEU A 173 -1.42 0.82 7.42
N GLU A 174 -0.12 0.88 7.64
CA GLU A 174 0.55 1.96 8.38
C GLU A 174 1.56 2.63 7.45
N VAL A 175 1.46 3.94 7.30
CA VAL A 175 2.43 4.76 6.54
C VAL A 175 2.99 5.81 7.48
N LYS A 176 4.30 5.83 7.65
CA LYS A 176 4.98 6.73 8.57
C LYS A 176 6.37 7.10 8.08
N LEU A 177 7.02 8.04 8.76
CA LEU A 177 8.42 8.36 8.56
C LEU A 177 9.30 7.61 9.56
N TYR A 178 10.38 7.04 9.05
CA TYR A 178 11.49 6.53 9.84
C TYR A 178 12.81 7.10 9.29
N ASN A 179 13.53 7.85 10.12
CA ASN A 179 14.76 8.55 9.71
C ASN A 179 14.57 9.35 8.40
N GLN A 180 13.49 10.12 8.32
CA GLN A 180 13.07 10.94 7.18
C GLN A 180 12.75 10.14 5.89
N ASN A 181 12.78 8.84 5.92
CA ASN A 181 12.36 7.98 4.82
C ASN A 181 10.96 7.43 5.06
N LEU A 182 10.27 7.17 3.97
CA LEU A 182 8.98 6.50 4.02
C LEU A 182 9.14 5.08 4.52
N ASP A 183 8.38 4.72 5.55
CA ASP A 183 8.32 3.40 6.13
C ASP A 183 6.91 2.83 5.99
N LEU A 184 6.79 1.71 5.31
CA LEU A 184 5.53 1.00 5.13
C LEU A 184 5.42 -0.09 6.19
N GLY A 185 4.32 -0.04 6.93
CA GLY A 185 3.95 -1.02 7.93
C GLY A 185 2.62 -1.70 7.60
N CYS A 186 2.43 -2.87 8.18
CA CYS A 186 1.15 -3.57 8.16
C CYS A 186 0.90 -4.23 9.53
N ARG A 187 -0.22 -3.89 10.14
CA ARG A 187 -0.73 -4.60 11.29
C ARG A 187 -1.52 -5.79 10.81
N VAL A 188 -0.96 -6.99 10.99
CA VAL A 188 -1.49 -8.25 10.45
C VAL A 188 -2.84 -8.60 11.06
N LYS A 189 -3.84 -8.83 10.21
CA LYS A 189 -5.13 -9.45 10.54
C LYS A 189 -5.13 -10.93 10.17
N GLU A 190 -4.63 -11.24 8.96
CA GLU A 190 -4.53 -12.58 8.43
C GLU A 190 -3.15 -12.77 7.78
N ILE A 191 -2.56 -13.95 7.97
CA ILE A 191 -1.32 -14.35 7.33
C ILE A 191 -1.38 -15.83 6.96
N THR A 192 -1.00 -16.15 5.73
CA THR A 192 -0.91 -17.51 5.22
C THR A 192 0.40 -17.72 4.46
N GLU A 193 0.88 -18.95 4.45
CA GLU A 193 1.98 -19.35 3.58
C GLU A 193 1.46 -19.41 2.15
N TRP A 194 2.19 -18.78 1.22
CA TRP A 194 1.89 -18.86 -0.19
C TRP A 194 2.67 -20.00 -0.81
N GLN A 195 1.95 -21.04 -1.21
CA GLN A 195 2.49 -22.15 -1.98
C GLN A 195 2.27 -21.86 -3.47
N TYR A 196 3.34 -21.91 -4.24
CA TYR A 196 3.25 -21.82 -5.68
C TYR A 196 2.61 -23.12 -6.19
N GLU A 197 1.37 -23.06 -6.67
CA GLU A 197 0.81 -24.17 -7.43
C GLU A 197 1.56 -24.28 -8.77
N ASP A 198 2.40 -25.27 -8.89
CA ASP A 198 3.10 -25.58 -10.14
C ASP A 198 2.09 -26.07 -11.17
N LYS A 199 1.71 -25.18 -12.09
CA LYS A 199 0.72 -25.50 -13.15
C LYS A 199 1.19 -26.59 -14.12
N THR A 200 2.41 -27.10 -13.98
CA THR A 200 2.96 -28.17 -14.80
C THR A 200 2.39 -29.54 -14.43
N GLN A 201 1.93 -29.75 -13.20
CA GLN A 201 1.36 -31.06 -12.80
C GLN A 201 -0.07 -31.32 -13.33
N LYS A 202 -0.82 -30.30 -13.76
CA LYS A 202 -2.18 -30.49 -14.32
C LYS A 202 -2.21 -30.96 -15.77
N LYS A 203 -1.07 -31.11 -16.46
CA LYS A 203 -1.01 -31.59 -17.86
C LYS A 203 -0.79 -33.09 -17.99
N GLU A 204 -0.41 -33.78 -16.93
CA GLU A 204 -0.16 -35.25 -17.01
C GLU A 204 -1.36 -36.11 -16.65
N GLU A 205 -2.44 -35.58 -16.08
CA GLU A 205 -3.64 -36.36 -15.73
C GLU A 205 -4.72 -36.42 -16.84
N VAL A 206 -4.50 -35.81 -18.00
CA VAL A 206 -5.49 -35.80 -19.11
C VAL A 206 -5.06 -36.67 -20.34
N GLN A 207 -4.01 -37.46 -20.19
CA GLN A 207 -3.58 -38.38 -21.27
C GLN A 207 -3.62 -39.86 -20.87
N VAL A 208 -4.68 -40.29 -20.23
CA VAL A 208 -5.01 -41.75 -20.18
C VAL A 208 -6.51 -41.90 -20.28
N PHE A 209 -7.00 -41.87 -21.51
CA PHE A 209 -8.16 -42.66 -21.99
C PHE A 209 -8.18 -42.63 -23.53
#